data_a990661b3c34583e7dd61953e88c3b1c
#
_entry.id   a990661b3c34583e7dd61953e88c3b1c
#
_cell.length_a   1.000
_cell.length_b   1.000
_cell.length_c   1.000
_cell.angle_alpha   90.00
_cell.angle_beta   90.00
_cell.angle_gamma   90.00
#
_symmetry.space_group_name_H-M   'P 1'
#
loop_
_entity.id
_entity.type
_entity.pdbx_description
1 polymer ?
#
loop_
_entity_poly.entity_id
_entity_poly.type
_entity_poly.pdbx_seq_one_letter_code
_entity_poly.pdbx_strand_id
1 'polypeptide(L)'
;MPLKCFDMLVSFNIQISLMYPRTQQLFLIFLAGMLTTWNFACDDGGNSEDREPPAIPRGVKSITGNNEVTIEWFPNGEYDLAGYRIWKGNDGQNFDLLAEVSIPQSQYTDQNAKNGVTYHYAVSAFYINGNESDLSPEEVYDTPRPSGQNVTLHAYDLFPSRSGFDFGKPENGAIDWKDADIYFAFDEEINVRYLYTDNGTQIQDMGYHEYFEEINVSPTKGFTTSFIELIEGHIYVLLLPSGNYAKLWLLSVSSETITFDWAYQADRKNPQLAPTFRPEPRVYD
;
A
#
# COMPACT_ATOMS: atom_id res chain seq x y z
N MET A 1 -37.10 -26.74 4.05
CA MET A 1 -38.41 -27.46 3.90
C MET A 1 -38.13 -28.97 4.03
N PRO A 2 -38.28 -29.54 5.20
CA PRO A 2 -38.12 -31.01 5.36
C PRO A 2 -39.51 -31.64 5.46
N LEU A 3 -39.93 -32.28 4.43
CA LEU A 3 -41.14 -33.11 4.45
C LEU A 3 -40.89 -34.30 3.54
N LYS A 4 -41.13 -35.51 4.09
CA LYS A 4 -41.49 -36.76 3.42
C LYS A 4 -40.59 -37.97 3.61
N CYS A 5 -40.08 -38.20 4.81
CA CYS A 5 -39.69 -39.57 5.19
C CYS A 5 -40.71 -40.31 6.05
N PHE A 6 -41.73 -39.65 6.60
CA PHE A 6 -42.66 -40.27 7.54
C PHE A 6 -43.82 -41.02 6.86
N ASP A 7 -44.22 -40.62 5.65
CA ASP A 7 -45.37 -41.22 4.96
C ASP A 7 -45.09 -42.54 4.25
N MET A 8 -43.82 -42.92 4.05
CA MET A 8 -43.47 -44.16 3.34
C MET A 8 -43.42 -45.41 4.25
N LEU A 9 -43.23 -45.20 5.55
CA LEU A 9 -43.16 -46.33 6.53
C LEU A 9 -44.53 -46.83 6.98
N VAL A 10 -45.54 -45.99 6.97
CA VAL A 10 -46.92 -46.35 7.35
C VAL A 10 -47.62 -47.15 6.25
N SER A 11 -47.32 -46.86 4.98
CA SER A 11 -47.92 -47.58 3.83
C SER A 11 -47.39 -48.99 3.64
N PHE A 12 -46.15 -49.27 4.08
CA PHE A 12 -45.57 -50.65 3.91
C PHE A 12 -46.07 -51.67 4.97
N ASN A 13 -46.46 -51.20 6.16
CA ASN A 13 -46.94 -52.10 7.22
C ASN A 13 -48.37 -52.58 7.03
N ILE A 14 -49.20 -51.94 6.24
CA ILE A 14 -50.59 -52.32 6.01
C ILE A 14 -50.72 -53.41 4.95
N GLN A 15 -49.79 -53.54 4.03
CA GLN A 15 -49.88 -54.58 2.98
C GLN A 15 -49.33 -55.96 3.35
N ILE A 16 -48.46 -56.07 4.37
CA ILE A 16 -47.90 -57.36 4.83
C ILE A 16 -48.92 -58.15 5.68
N SER A 17 -49.91 -57.49 6.27
CA SER A 17 -50.91 -58.12 7.16
C SER A 17 -51.95 -59.01 6.47
N LEU A 18 -52.01 -58.98 5.13
CA LEU A 18 -53.05 -59.66 4.37
C LEU A 18 -52.57 -60.93 3.63
N MET A 19 -51.31 -61.34 3.67
CA MET A 19 -50.75 -62.33 2.77
C MET A 19 -50.25 -63.63 3.40
N TYR A 20 -50.17 -63.82 4.78
CA TYR A 20 -49.58 -65.02 5.40
C TYR A 20 -50.28 -65.45 6.68
N PRO A 21 -50.37 -66.78 6.99
CA PRO A 21 -50.96 -67.29 8.23
C PRO A 21 -50.11 -66.98 9.46
N ARG A 22 -50.78 -66.80 10.59
CA ARG A 22 -50.25 -66.24 11.86
C ARG A 22 -48.92 -66.79 12.38
N THR A 23 -48.57 -68.07 12.05
CA THR A 23 -47.30 -68.67 12.50
C THR A 23 -46.07 -68.27 11.73
N GLN A 24 -46.21 -67.73 10.51
CA GLN A 24 -45.07 -67.21 9.71
C GLN A 24 -44.88 -65.69 9.90
N GLN A 25 -45.90 -65.02 10.41
CA GLN A 25 -45.81 -63.57 10.66
C GLN A 25 -44.81 -63.23 11.76
N LEU A 26 -44.63 -64.05 12.78
CA LEU A 26 -43.67 -63.84 13.85
C LEU A 26 -42.21 -63.94 13.36
N PHE A 27 -41.94 -64.80 12.37
CA PHE A 27 -40.61 -65.00 11.84
C PHE A 27 -40.19 -63.83 10.90
N LEU A 28 -41.15 -63.32 10.14
CA LEU A 28 -40.91 -62.12 9.25
C LEU A 28 -40.81 -60.85 10.04
N ILE A 29 -41.50 -60.67 11.16
CA ILE A 29 -41.38 -59.54 12.05
C ILE A 29 -40.00 -59.56 12.74
N PHE A 30 -39.47 -60.71 13.11
CA PHE A 30 -38.10 -60.83 13.67
C PHE A 30 -37.04 -60.62 12.64
N LEU A 31 -37.22 -61.01 11.37
CA LEU A 31 -36.28 -60.74 10.29
C LEU A 31 -36.32 -59.29 9.85
N ALA A 32 -37.48 -58.66 9.83
CA ALA A 32 -37.65 -57.25 9.56
C ALA A 32 -37.09 -56.37 10.71
N GLY A 33 -37.23 -56.82 11.97
CA GLY A 33 -36.67 -56.15 13.14
C GLY A 33 -35.13 -56.25 13.20
N MET A 34 -34.55 -57.34 12.66
CA MET A 34 -33.08 -57.49 12.61
C MET A 34 -32.40 -56.74 11.46
N LEU A 35 -33.18 -56.38 10.42
CA LEU A 35 -32.74 -55.57 9.29
C LEU A 35 -32.90 -54.05 9.53
N THR A 36 -33.64 -53.64 10.59
CA THR A 36 -33.84 -52.22 10.92
C THR A 36 -32.81 -51.67 11.91
N THR A 37 -31.84 -52.50 12.37
CA THR A 37 -30.73 -52.03 13.20
C THR A 37 -29.48 -51.64 12.39
N TRP A 38 -29.56 -51.56 11.06
CA TRP A 38 -28.64 -50.69 10.35
C TRP A 38 -29.08 -49.26 10.66
N ASN A 39 -28.46 -48.73 11.71
CA ASN A 39 -28.38 -47.32 11.88
C ASN A 39 -27.84 -46.74 10.56
N PHE A 40 -28.75 -46.32 9.69
CA PHE A 40 -28.43 -45.14 8.88
C PHE A 40 -28.27 -44.03 9.93
N ALA A 41 -27.09 -43.91 10.49
CA ALA A 41 -26.63 -42.61 10.82
C ALA A 41 -26.79 -41.81 9.50
N CYS A 42 -27.93 -41.12 9.36
CA CYS A 42 -27.86 -39.86 8.63
C CYS A 42 -26.74 -39.15 9.38
N ASP A 43 -25.55 -39.23 8.83
CA ASP A 43 -24.62 -38.18 8.99
C ASP A 43 -25.44 -36.96 8.53
N ASP A 44 -26.10 -36.30 9.47
CA ASP A 44 -26.36 -34.88 9.30
C ASP A 44 -24.97 -34.33 9.02
N GLY A 45 -24.62 -34.36 7.74
CA GLY A 45 -23.60 -33.51 7.20
C GLY A 45 -24.06 -32.11 7.50
N GLY A 46 -24.07 -31.79 8.78
CA GLY A 46 -23.88 -30.45 9.26
C GLY A 46 -22.56 -30.07 8.65
N ASN A 47 -22.65 -29.51 7.46
CA ASN A 47 -21.62 -28.77 6.83
C ASN A 47 -21.44 -27.49 7.66
N SER A 48 -21.10 -27.66 8.93
CA SER A 48 -20.25 -26.69 9.57
C SER A 48 -18.92 -26.84 8.82
N GLU A 49 -18.82 -26.16 7.71
CA GLU A 49 -17.55 -25.89 7.11
C GLU A 49 -16.76 -25.09 8.15
N ASP A 50 -16.26 -25.80 9.14
CA ASP A 50 -15.14 -25.37 9.98
C ASP A 50 -13.90 -25.50 9.08
N ARG A 51 -13.92 -24.75 7.99
CA ARG A 51 -12.79 -24.65 7.09
C ARG A 51 -11.70 -23.91 7.84
N GLU A 52 -10.54 -24.50 7.81
CA GLU A 52 -9.32 -23.81 8.21
C GLU A 52 -9.30 -22.41 7.55
N PRO A 53 -8.98 -21.34 8.29
CA PRO A 53 -8.89 -19.99 7.71
C PRO A 53 -7.96 -19.94 6.50
N PRO A 54 -8.09 -18.93 5.63
CA PRO A 54 -7.14 -18.72 4.54
C PRO A 54 -5.70 -18.63 5.05
N ALA A 55 -4.74 -18.92 4.20
CA ALA A 55 -3.34 -18.65 4.51
C ALA A 55 -3.13 -17.16 4.79
N ILE A 56 -2.29 -16.86 5.76
CA ILE A 56 -1.94 -15.48 6.13
C ILE A 56 -1.22 -14.81 4.95
N PRO A 57 -1.64 -13.60 4.49
CA PRO A 57 -0.94 -12.85 3.46
C PRO A 57 0.53 -12.61 3.79
N ARG A 58 1.39 -12.66 2.79
CA ARG A 58 2.84 -12.51 2.93
C ARG A 58 3.38 -11.46 1.96
N GLY A 59 4.60 -11.00 2.24
CA GLY A 59 5.27 -10.02 1.41
C GLY A 59 4.61 -8.66 1.48
N VAL A 60 3.93 -8.36 2.59
CA VAL A 60 3.29 -7.06 2.81
C VAL A 60 4.36 -5.99 2.91
N LYS A 61 4.22 -4.94 2.14
CA LYS A 61 5.12 -3.78 2.12
C LYS A 61 4.32 -2.50 1.89
N SER A 62 4.90 -1.37 2.26
CA SER A 62 4.35 -0.04 1.98
C SER A 62 5.16 0.70 0.93
N ILE A 63 4.48 1.60 0.23
CA ILE A 63 5.07 2.57 -0.69
C ILE A 63 4.58 3.94 -0.24
N THR A 64 5.55 4.78 0.13
CA THR A 64 5.28 6.14 0.61
C THR A 64 4.78 7.03 -0.51
N GLY A 65 3.69 7.77 -0.27
CA GLY A 65 3.16 8.79 -1.16
C GLY A 65 3.01 10.16 -0.47
N ASN A 66 2.44 11.11 -1.19
CA ASN A 66 2.09 12.43 -0.68
C ASN A 66 0.66 12.44 -0.17
N ASN A 67 0.47 12.45 1.14
CA ASN A 67 -0.79 12.23 1.83
C ASN A 67 -1.47 10.88 1.50
N GLU A 68 -0.68 9.90 1.11
CA GLU A 68 -1.14 8.55 0.82
C GLU A 68 -0.05 7.52 1.12
N VAL A 69 -0.48 6.27 1.35
CA VAL A 69 0.39 5.10 1.46
C VAL A 69 -0.23 3.97 0.65
N THR A 70 0.53 3.39 -0.26
CA THR A 70 0.11 2.16 -0.95
C THR A 70 0.66 0.96 -0.22
N ILE A 71 -0.20 0.00 0.08
CA ILE A 71 0.13 -1.29 0.67
C ILE A 71 0.02 -2.35 -0.42
N GLU A 72 1.05 -3.17 -0.58
CA GLU A 72 1.10 -4.29 -1.52
C GLU A 72 1.41 -5.60 -0.78
N TRP A 73 0.93 -6.72 -1.32
CA TRP A 73 1.17 -8.06 -0.78
C TRP A 73 1.19 -9.10 -1.91
N PHE A 74 1.72 -10.29 -1.63
CA PHE A 74 1.63 -11.40 -2.56
C PHE A 74 0.21 -11.99 -2.55
N PRO A 75 -0.41 -12.20 -3.72
CA PRO A 75 -1.73 -12.79 -3.77
C PRO A 75 -1.70 -14.22 -3.24
N ASN A 76 -2.71 -14.57 -2.46
CA ASN A 76 -2.96 -15.94 -2.02
C ASN A 76 -3.43 -16.82 -3.18
N GLY A 77 -3.21 -18.14 -3.06
CA GLY A 77 -3.50 -19.11 -4.14
C GLY A 77 -4.83 -19.86 -4.00
N GLU A 78 -5.61 -19.63 -2.94
CA GLU A 78 -6.85 -20.32 -2.68
C GLU A 78 -7.96 -19.86 -3.65
N TYR A 79 -8.68 -20.84 -4.22
CA TYR A 79 -9.69 -20.59 -5.27
C TYR A 79 -11.00 -19.98 -4.75
N ASP A 80 -11.29 -20.13 -3.45
CA ASP A 80 -12.51 -19.68 -2.78
C ASP A 80 -12.31 -18.43 -1.92
N LEU A 81 -11.15 -17.78 -2.07
CA LEU A 81 -10.87 -16.51 -1.45
C LEU A 81 -11.84 -15.44 -1.95
N ALA A 82 -12.43 -14.67 -1.05
CA ALA A 82 -13.27 -13.52 -1.39
C ALA A 82 -12.46 -12.25 -1.57
N GLY A 83 -11.42 -12.06 -0.74
CA GLY A 83 -10.61 -10.86 -0.78
C GLY A 83 -9.66 -10.70 0.39
N TYR A 84 -9.27 -9.46 0.63
CA TYR A 84 -8.36 -9.05 1.69
C TYR A 84 -8.94 -7.88 2.49
N ARG A 85 -8.63 -7.86 3.77
CA ARG A 85 -8.86 -6.73 4.67
C ARG A 85 -7.56 -6.04 4.97
N ILE A 86 -7.57 -4.73 4.84
CA ILE A 86 -6.45 -3.87 5.13
C ILE A 86 -6.72 -3.21 6.48
N TRP A 87 -5.77 -3.33 7.38
CA TRP A 87 -5.84 -2.85 8.74
C TRP A 87 -4.84 -1.74 8.93
N LYS A 88 -5.21 -0.70 9.70
CA LYS A 88 -4.39 0.48 9.98
C LYS A 88 -4.36 0.78 11.47
N GLY A 89 -3.19 1.10 11.98
CA GLY A 89 -2.97 1.50 13.38
C GLY A 89 -1.96 2.63 13.50
N ASN A 90 -1.78 3.16 14.71
CA ASN A 90 -0.79 4.20 14.99
C ASN A 90 0.36 3.70 15.87
N ASP A 91 0.30 2.49 16.38
CA ASP A 91 1.26 1.95 17.36
C ASP A 91 1.79 0.54 17.03
N GLY A 92 1.35 -0.04 15.91
CA GLY A 92 1.73 -1.40 15.49
C GLY A 92 1.14 -2.53 16.35
N GLN A 93 0.25 -2.24 17.28
CA GLN A 93 -0.38 -3.22 18.16
C GLN A 93 -1.91 -3.23 18.00
N ASN A 94 -2.49 -2.04 17.89
CA ASN A 94 -3.93 -1.87 17.76
C ASN A 94 -4.24 -1.44 16.33
N PHE A 95 -5.09 -2.23 15.66
CA PHE A 95 -5.46 -2.02 14.27
C PHE A 95 -6.97 -1.91 14.14
N ASP A 96 -7.40 -0.93 13.37
CA ASP A 96 -8.79 -0.77 12.91
C ASP A 96 -8.90 -1.18 11.44
N LEU A 97 -10.04 -1.73 11.05
CA LEU A 97 -10.31 -2.05 9.65
C LEU A 97 -10.35 -0.77 8.83
N LEU A 98 -9.43 -0.67 7.86
CA LEU A 98 -9.36 0.46 6.94
C LEU A 98 -10.18 0.22 5.68
N ALA A 99 -10.05 -0.96 5.07
CA ALA A 99 -10.73 -1.29 3.82
C ALA A 99 -10.83 -2.80 3.60
N GLU A 100 -11.75 -3.18 2.70
CA GLU A 100 -11.83 -4.50 2.09
C GLU A 100 -11.63 -4.37 0.59
N VAL A 101 -10.86 -5.29 0.00
CA VAL A 101 -10.67 -5.41 -1.45
C VAL A 101 -10.95 -6.83 -1.90
N SER A 102 -11.62 -6.98 -3.05
CA SER A 102 -11.89 -8.28 -3.64
C SER A 102 -10.70 -8.77 -4.46
N ILE A 103 -10.57 -10.10 -4.61
CA ILE A 103 -9.63 -10.65 -5.59
C ILE A 103 -9.99 -10.16 -7.01
N PRO A 104 -9.04 -9.99 -7.91
CA PRO A 104 -7.61 -10.35 -7.81
C PRO A 104 -6.72 -9.22 -7.24
N GLN A 105 -7.28 -8.20 -6.60
CA GLN A 105 -6.48 -7.10 -6.07
C GLN A 105 -5.50 -7.59 -5.00
N SER A 106 -4.24 -7.16 -5.11
CA SER A 106 -3.16 -7.42 -4.15
C SER A 106 -2.45 -6.13 -3.73
N GLN A 107 -3.15 -5.01 -3.86
CA GLN A 107 -2.70 -3.69 -3.41
C GLN A 107 -3.89 -2.83 -2.99
N TYR A 108 -3.61 -1.87 -2.10
CA TYR A 108 -4.57 -0.85 -1.66
C TYR A 108 -3.84 0.45 -1.36
N THR A 109 -4.42 1.59 -1.78
CA THR A 109 -3.88 2.92 -1.45
C THR A 109 -4.75 3.63 -0.42
N ASP A 110 -4.17 3.88 0.75
CA ASP A 110 -4.75 4.73 1.79
C ASP A 110 -4.55 6.20 1.44
N GLN A 111 -5.56 6.81 0.84
CA GLN A 111 -5.56 8.23 0.42
C GLN A 111 -5.83 9.22 1.57
N ASN A 112 -5.99 8.73 2.80
CA ASN A 112 -6.24 9.56 3.98
C ASN A 112 -5.06 9.53 4.96
N ALA A 113 -3.93 9.03 4.56
CA ALA A 113 -2.70 9.09 5.34
C ALA A 113 -2.12 10.50 5.26
N LYS A 114 -1.85 11.12 6.41
CA LYS A 114 -1.36 12.50 6.49
C LYS A 114 0.17 12.54 6.47
N ASN A 115 0.74 13.47 5.73
CA ASN A 115 2.19 13.71 5.72
C ASN A 115 2.73 13.95 7.13
N GLY A 116 3.88 13.33 7.44
CA GLY A 116 4.56 13.44 8.73
C GLY A 116 3.94 12.61 9.87
N VAL A 117 2.90 11.82 9.60
CA VAL A 117 2.30 10.91 10.58
C VAL A 117 2.64 9.47 10.23
N THR A 118 3.25 8.74 11.17
CA THR A 118 3.55 7.31 10.97
C THR A 118 2.30 6.47 11.20
N TYR A 119 2.01 5.60 10.26
CA TYR A 119 0.93 4.61 10.32
C TYR A 119 1.50 3.20 10.19
N HIS A 120 0.89 2.26 10.90
CA HIS A 120 1.19 0.84 10.79
C HIS A 120 0.08 0.15 10.01
N TYR A 121 0.44 -0.83 9.19
CA TYR A 121 -0.49 -1.57 8.33
C TYR A 121 -0.30 -3.06 8.47
N ALA A 122 -1.41 -3.79 8.34
CA ALA A 122 -1.44 -5.24 8.26
C ALA A 122 -2.51 -5.66 7.25
N VAL A 123 -2.42 -6.89 6.77
CA VAL A 123 -3.38 -7.46 5.81
C VAL A 123 -3.81 -8.84 6.29
N SER A 124 -5.10 -9.14 6.22
CA SER A 124 -5.68 -10.48 6.38
C SER A 124 -6.40 -10.90 5.12
N ALA A 125 -6.54 -12.20 4.92
CA ALA A 125 -7.32 -12.79 3.82
C ALA A 125 -8.64 -13.36 4.37
N PHE A 126 -9.72 -13.36 3.58
CA PHE A 126 -10.98 -13.91 4.00
C PHE A 126 -11.70 -14.68 2.89
N TYR A 127 -12.41 -15.73 3.28
CA TYR A 127 -13.26 -16.52 2.39
C TYR A 127 -14.67 -15.94 2.24
N ILE A 128 -15.41 -16.40 1.23
CA ILE A 128 -16.82 -16.00 0.98
C ILE A 128 -17.71 -16.31 2.20
N ASN A 129 -17.40 -17.34 2.98
CA ASN A 129 -18.16 -17.71 4.20
C ASN A 129 -17.82 -16.82 5.41
N GLY A 130 -16.85 -15.91 5.29
CA GLY A 130 -16.43 -14.97 6.33
C GLY A 130 -15.29 -15.44 7.22
N ASN A 131 -14.79 -16.68 7.08
CA ASN A 131 -13.57 -17.11 7.77
C ASN A 131 -12.40 -16.25 7.34
N GLU A 132 -11.62 -15.77 8.30
CA GLU A 132 -10.52 -14.81 8.11
C GLU A 132 -9.22 -15.35 8.70
N SER A 133 -8.11 -15.07 8.02
CA SER A 133 -6.77 -15.40 8.52
C SER A 133 -6.37 -14.48 9.68
N ASP A 134 -5.30 -14.84 10.38
CA ASP A 134 -4.56 -13.89 11.20
C ASP A 134 -3.97 -12.77 10.34
N LEU A 135 -3.54 -11.69 10.98
CA LEU A 135 -2.87 -10.56 10.33
C LEU A 135 -1.50 -10.98 9.80
N SER A 136 -1.08 -10.33 8.72
CA SER A 136 0.28 -10.49 8.17
C SER A 136 1.34 -10.27 9.25
N PRO A 137 2.42 -11.08 9.26
CA PRO A 137 3.43 -11.02 10.32
C PRO A 137 4.50 -9.96 10.07
N GLU A 138 4.53 -9.36 8.87
CA GLU A 138 5.46 -8.29 8.54
C GLU A 138 5.12 -7.04 9.36
N GLU A 139 6.13 -6.44 9.99
CA GLU A 139 6.01 -5.15 10.65
C GLU A 139 6.09 -4.04 9.59
N VAL A 140 4.93 -3.64 9.08
CA VAL A 140 4.83 -2.62 8.02
C VAL A 140 4.38 -1.30 8.62
N TYR A 141 5.21 -0.27 8.46
CA TYR A 141 4.87 1.11 8.82
C TYR A 141 5.37 2.08 7.74
N ASP A 142 4.72 3.22 7.64
CA ASP A 142 5.10 4.29 6.71
C ASP A 142 4.73 5.67 7.25
N THR A 143 5.49 6.65 6.79
CA THR A 143 5.26 8.07 7.09
C THR A 143 5.15 8.81 5.76
N PRO A 144 3.93 9.12 5.29
CA PRO A 144 3.72 9.88 4.06
C PRO A 144 4.49 11.20 4.05
N ARG A 145 4.94 11.62 2.89
CA ARG A 145 5.82 12.76 2.73
C ARG A 145 5.36 13.67 1.60
N PRO A 146 5.46 15.02 1.78
CA PRO A 146 5.19 15.94 0.70
C PRO A 146 6.10 15.68 -0.50
N SER A 147 5.51 15.65 -1.69
CA SER A 147 6.22 15.62 -2.97
C SER A 147 5.40 16.35 -4.02
N GLY A 148 6.03 16.75 -5.10
CA GLY A 148 5.35 17.40 -6.21
C GLY A 148 6.16 17.31 -7.50
N GLN A 149 5.51 17.61 -8.60
CA GLN A 149 6.05 17.51 -9.94
C GLN A 149 5.96 18.82 -10.70
N ASN A 150 6.88 19.01 -11.66
CA ASN A 150 6.87 20.09 -12.63
C ASN A 150 6.82 21.49 -12.00
N VAL A 151 7.49 21.69 -10.86
CA VAL A 151 7.65 23.04 -10.29
C VAL A 151 8.60 23.85 -11.18
N THR A 152 8.18 25.06 -11.55
CA THR A 152 8.98 25.96 -12.38
C THR A 152 9.42 27.18 -11.56
N LEU A 153 10.72 27.44 -11.50
CA LEU A 153 11.29 28.69 -11.00
C LEU A 153 11.82 29.53 -12.16
N HIS A 154 11.74 30.84 -11.99
CA HIS A 154 12.30 31.79 -12.93
C HIS A 154 13.66 32.30 -12.44
N ALA A 155 14.50 32.74 -13.37
CA ALA A 155 15.78 33.34 -13.02
C ALA A 155 15.57 34.55 -12.11
N TYR A 156 16.35 34.61 -11.02
CA TYR A 156 16.30 35.66 -10.01
C TYR A 156 16.38 37.05 -10.58
N ASP A 157 17.28 37.29 -11.56
CA ASP A 157 17.50 38.60 -12.17
C ASP A 157 16.31 39.07 -13.01
N LEU A 158 15.47 38.15 -13.49
CA LEU A 158 14.30 38.48 -14.30
C LEU A 158 13.01 38.56 -13.43
N PHE A 159 12.82 37.64 -12.52
CA PHE A 159 11.60 37.49 -11.71
C PHE A 159 11.93 37.08 -10.27
N PRO A 160 12.52 37.98 -9.43
CA PRO A 160 12.96 37.64 -8.07
C PRO A 160 11.81 37.07 -7.19
N SER A 161 10.57 37.52 -7.38
CA SER A 161 9.41 37.06 -6.62
C SER A 161 8.91 35.65 -7.02
N ARG A 162 9.52 35.02 -8.03
CA ARG A 162 9.18 33.69 -8.55
C ARG A 162 10.42 32.83 -8.77
N SER A 163 11.50 33.17 -8.14
CA SER A 163 12.79 32.49 -8.32
C SER A 163 13.10 31.47 -7.24
N GLY A 164 12.36 31.46 -6.11
CA GLY A 164 12.61 30.63 -4.96
C GLY A 164 11.54 29.54 -4.73
N PHE A 165 11.91 28.55 -3.89
CA PHE A 165 11.04 27.47 -3.45
C PHE A 165 11.31 27.12 -1.98
N ASP A 166 10.22 26.96 -1.19
CA ASP A 166 10.24 26.54 0.22
C ASP A 166 9.67 25.12 0.31
N PHE A 167 10.51 24.13 0.65
CA PHE A 167 10.10 22.74 0.78
C PHE A 167 9.15 22.48 1.96
N GLY A 168 9.18 23.34 2.97
CA GLY A 168 8.29 23.29 4.13
C GLY A 168 6.88 23.82 3.84
N LYS A 169 6.71 24.62 2.76
CA LYS A 169 5.46 25.24 2.32
C LYS A 169 5.27 25.15 0.81
N PRO A 170 5.30 23.94 0.26
CA PRO A 170 5.29 23.75 -1.19
C PRO A 170 3.98 24.19 -1.87
N GLU A 171 2.89 24.33 -1.11
CA GLU A 171 1.62 24.86 -1.59
C GLU A 171 1.69 26.29 -2.12
N ASN A 172 2.70 27.04 -1.71
CA ASN A 172 2.94 28.40 -2.20
C ASN A 172 3.53 28.42 -3.61
N GLY A 173 4.04 27.28 -4.13
CA GLY A 173 4.69 27.19 -5.43
C GLY A 173 5.99 28.02 -5.48
N ALA A 174 6.23 28.67 -6.62
CA ALA A 174 7.38 29.58 -6.77
C ALA A 174 7.13 30.88 -5.98
N ILE A 175 8.09 31.25 -5.12
CA ILE A 175 8.03 32.39 -4.19
C ILE A 175 9.21 33.33 -4.37
N ASP A 176 9.22 34.43 -3.61
CA ASP A 176 10.37 35.34 -3.53
C ASP A 176 11.59 34.59 -2.94
N TRP A 177 12.75 34.77 -3.53
CA TRP A 177 14.00 34.14 -3.12
C TRP A 177 14.36 34.36 -1.64
N LYS A 178 13.98 35.52 -1.07
CA LYS A 178 14.27 35.88 0.33
C LYS A 178 13.60 34.98 1.35
N ASP A 179 12.47 34.36 0.98
CA ASP A 179 11.66 33.54 1.84
C ASP A 179 11.83 32.03 1.52
N ALA A 180 12.76 31.69 0.63
CA ALA A 180 12.95 30.39 0.05
C ALA A 180 14.09 29.58 0.69
N ASP A 181 14.02 28.27 0.57
CA ASP A 181 15.12 27.35 0.88
C ASP A 181 16.17 27.32 -0.21
N ILE A 182 15.72 27.49 -1.45
CA ILE A 182 16.54 27.53 -2.67
C ILE A 182 16.01 28.59 -3.62
N TYR A 183 16.89 29.13 -4.45
CA TYR A 183 16.47 29.95 -5.58
C TYR A 183 17.36 29.75 -6.80
N PHE A 184 16.77 29.99 -7.99
CA PHE A 184 17.45 29.86 -9.27
C PHE A 184 18.01 31.18 -9.76
N ALA A 185 19.27 31.17 -10.21
CA ALA A 185 19.91 32.29 -10.90
C ALA A 185 20.70 31.82 -12.11
N PHE A 186 20.81 32.71 -13.11
CA PHE A 186 21.61 32.53 -14.31
C PHE A 186 22.74 33.54 -14.34
N ASP A 187 23.97 33.06 -14.40
CA ASP A 187 25.14 33.91 -14.60
C ASP A 187 25.41 34.06 -16.12
N GLU A 188 25.06 35.21 -16.65
CA GLU A 188 25.17 35.51 -18.09
C GLU A 188 26.64 35.65 -18.54
N GLU A 189 27.55 36.11 -17.67
CA GLU A 189 28.94 36.32 -18.03
C GLU A 189 29.68 35.02 -18.34
N ILE A 190 29.41 33.99 -17.58
CA ILE A 190 30.01 32.65 -17.75
C ILE A 190 29.06 31.60 -18.29
N ASN A 191 27.79 31.98 -18.57
CA ASN A 191 26.73 31.13 -19.12
C ASN A 191 26.44 29.89 -18.24
N VAL A 192 26.41 30.04 -16.92
CA VAL A 192 26.17 28.96 -15.95
C VAL A 192 24.86 29.19 -15.18
N ARG A 193 24.15 28.13 -14.86
CA ARG A 193 22.91 28.09 -14.11
C ARG A 193 23.21 27.58 -12.72
N TYR A 194 22.75 28.30 -11.71
CA TYR A 194 23.01 27.98 -10.30
C TYR A 194 21.74 27.84 -9.49
N LEU A 195 21.78 26.89 -8.58
CA LEU A 195 20.85 26.80 -7.45
C LEU A 195 21.55 27.39 -6.23
N TYR A 196 21.00 28.47 -5.69
CA TYR A 196 21.52 29.15 -4.51
C TYR A 196 20.77 28.81 -3.25
N THR A 197 21.45 28.91 -2.11
CA THR A 197 20.89 28.78 -0.76
C THR A 197 21.48 29.84 0.15
N ASP A 198 20.68 30.81 0.59
CA ASP A 198 21.15 31.89 1.45
C ASP A 198 20.77 31.70 2.94
N ASN A 199 19.89 30.76 3.23
CA ASN A 199 19.37 30.49 4.58
C ASN A 199 20.19 29.45 5.36
N GLY A 200 21.27 28.91 4.78
CA GLY A 200 22.10 27.86 5.38
C GLY A 200 21.68 26.43 4.99
N THR A 201 20.76 26.28 4.04
CA THR A 201 20.52 24.99 3.38
C THR A 201 21.80 24.51 2.70
N GLN A 202 22.08 23.22 2.82
CA GLN A 202 23.25 22.59 2.20
C GLN A 202 22.76 21.71 1.05
N ILE A 203 23.53 21.68 -0.05
CA ILE A 203 23.18 20.95 -1.27
C ILE A 203 24.28 19.99 -1.64
N GLN A 204 23.90 18.82 -2.20
CA GLN A 204 24.82 17.90 -2.85
C GLN A 204 24.24 17.44 -4.18
N ASP A 205 25.05 17.51 -5.24
CA ASP A 205 24.76 16.92 -6.53
C ASP A 205 25.02 15.41 -6.47
N MET A 206 24.01 14.62 -6.81
CA MET A 206 24.05 13.15 -6.84
C MET A 206 24.39 12.62 -8.25
N GLY A 207 24.51 13.50 -9.24
CA GLY A 207 24.74 13.15 -10.64
C GLY A 207 23.46 12.86 -11.41
N TYR A 208 23.66 12.39 -12.65
CA TYR A 208 22.58 12.03 -13.56
C TYR A 208 21.86 10.76 -13.10
N HIS A 209 20.52 10.80 -13.10
CA HIS A 209 19.67 9.67 -12.78
C HIS A 209 18.51 9.58 -13.78
N GLU A 210 18.14 8.34 -14.14
CA GLU A 210 17.05 8.10 -15.08
C GLU A 210 15.68 8.19 -14.37
N TYR A 211 15.65 7.87 -13.06
CA TYR A 211 14.44 7.88 -12.26
C TYR A 211 14.62 8.64 -10.94
N PHE A 212 13.59 9.38 -10.56
CA PHE A 212 13.57 10.16 -9.31
C PHE A 212 13.77 9.31 -8.05
N GLU A 213 13.33 8.05 -8.10
CA GLU A 213 13.35 7.09 -6.98
C GLU A 213 14.73 6.45 -6.74
N GLU A 214 15.69 6.64 -7.64
CA GLU A 214 17.03 6.05 -7.48
C GLU A 214 17.77 6.60 -6.26
N ILE A 215 17.51 7.85 -5.90
CA ILE A 215 18.01 8.46 -4.67
C ILE A 215 16.92 8.40 -3.60
N ASN A 216 16.90 7.33 -2.83
CA ASN A 216 15.91 7.11 -1.78
C ASN A 216 16.46 7.32 -0.35
N VAL A 217 17.75 7.54 -0.20
CA VAL A 217 18.40 7.86 1.07
C VAL A 217 19.38 9.01 0.86
N SER A 218 19.32 10.01 1.73
CA SER A 218 20.27 11.12 1.74
C SER A 218 21.68 10.67 2.09
N PRO A 219 22.72 11.19 1.42
CA PRO A 219 24.09 11.03 1.89
C PRO A 219 24.28 11.72 3.24
N THR A 220 25.30 11.29 3.99
CA THR A 220 25.65 11.86 5.30
C THR A 220 26.81 12.88 5.22
N LYS A 221 27.43 13.04 4.07
CA LYS A 221 28.61 13.87 3.82
C LYS A 221 28.60 14.37 2.37
N GLY A 222 29.41 15.39 2.10
CA GLY A 222 29.62 15.90 0.73
C GLY A 222 28.73 17.08 0.35
N PHE A 223 27.96 17.58 1.29
CA PHE A 223 27.18 18.79 1.08
C PHE A 223 28.04 20.03 0.93
N THR A 224 27.62 20.94 0.05
CA THR A 224 28.17 22.28 -0.11
C THR A 224 27.17 23.32 0.38
N THR A 225 27.63 24.50 0.67
CA THR A 225 26.82 25.68 1.05
C THR A 225 26.87 26.71 -0.03
N SER A 226 25.92 27.63 -0.07
CA SER A 226 25.79 28.79 -0.91
C SER A 226 25.25 28.53 -2.32
N PHE A 227 25.87 27.72 -3.14
CA PHE A 227 25.36 27.43 -4.50
C PHE A 227 25.96 26.17 -5.10
N ILE A 228 25.29 25.67 -6.13
CA ILE A 228 25.72 24.54 -6.96
C ILE A 228 25.29 24.78 -8.42
N GLU A 229 26.08 24.29 -9.38
CA GLU A 229 25.73 24.33 -10.80
C GLU A 229 24.56 23.34 -11.08
N LEU A 230 23.63 23.79 -11.93
CA LEU A 230 22.47 23.02 -12.34
C LEU A 230 22.72 22.31 -13.68
N ILE A 231 22.58 20.99 -13.69
CA ILE A 231 22.73 20.12 -14.85
C ILE A 231 21.44 19.32 -15.04
N GLU A 232 20.86 19.36 -16.22
CA GLU A 232 19.63 18.65 -16.55
C GLU A 232 19.78 17.12 -16.35
N GLY A 233 18.75 16.49 -15.77
CA GLY A 233 18.75 15.08 -15.43
C GLY A 233 19.43 14.71 -14.10
N HIS A 234 20.11 15.67 -13.45
CA HIS A 234 20.72 15.44 -12.15
C HIS A 234 19.70 15.50 -11.01
N ILE A 235 19.94 14.69 -9.97
CA ILE A 235 19.25 14.79 -8.69
C ILE A 235 20.13 15.53 -7.69
N TYR A 236 19.53 16.48 -6.99
CA TYR A 236 20.17 17.23 -5.91
C TYR A 236 19.50 16.88 -4.58
N VAL A 237 20.30 16.59 -3.57
CA VAL A 237 19.82 16.36 -2.21
C VAL A 237 20.16 17.57 -1.35
N LEU A 238 19.20 17.97 -0.53
CA LEU A 238 19.28 19.14 0.33
C LEU A 238 19.17 18.72 1.81
N LEU A 239 19.96 19.38 2.64
CA LEU A 239 19.83 19.36 4.10
C LEU A 239 19.48 20.77 4.56
N LEU A 240 18.24 20.93 5.01
CA LEU A 240 17.70 22.21 5.45
C LEU A 240 18.20 22.56 6.87
N PRO A 241 18.22 23.84 7.26
CA PRO A 241 18.60 24.27 8.61
C PRO A 241 17.73 23.66 9.71
N SER A 242 16.50 23.33 9.41
CA SER A 242 15.58 22.58 10.30
C SER A 242 16.07 21.18 10.64
N GLY A 243 17.00 20.61 9.85
CA GLY A 243 17.47 19.24 9.94
C GLY A 243 16.61 18.25 9.15
N ASN A 244 15.74 18.75 8.29
CA ASN A 244 14.98 17.96 7.34
C ASN A 244 15.77 17.77 6.05
N TYR A 245 15.46 16.69 5.31
CA TYR A 245 16.04 16.45 4.00
C TYR A 245 14.99 16.69 2.90
N ALA A 246 15.48 17.14 1.74
CA ALA A 246 14.70 17.24 0.52
C ALA A 246 15.51 16.71 -0.66
N LYS A 247 14.85 16.39 -1.76
CA LYS A 247 15.51 16.14 -3.04
C LYS A 247 14.78 16.85 -4.17
N LEU A 248 15.52 17.16 -5.20
CA LEU A 248 15.08 17.82 -6.41
C LEU A 248 15.66 17.07 -7.60
N TRP A 249 14.84 16.73 -8.59
CA TRP A 249 15.25 16.17 -9.88
C TRP A 249 15.04 17.19 -10.96
N LEU A 250 16.13 17.69 -11.56
CA LEU A 250 16.08 18.72 -12.58
C LEU A 250 15.65 18.16 -13.92
N LEU A 251 14.44 18.49 -14.35
CA LEU A 251 13.84 18.02 -15.61
C LEU A 251 14.24 18.85 -16.81
N SER A 252 14.38 20.17 -16.62
CA SER A 252 14.83 21.08 -17.66
C SER A 252 15.49 22.31 -17.07
N VAL A 253 16.42 22.90 -17.82
CA VAL A 253 17.13 24.11 -17.43
C VAL A 253 17.40 24.99 -18.65
N SER A 254 17.07 26.29 -18.52
CA SER A 254 17.35 27.34 -19.51
C SER A 254 18.03 28.53 -18.84
N SER A 255 18.23 29.63 -19.57
CA SER A 255 18.66 30.90 -18.97
C SER A 255 17.57 31.60 -18.15
N GLU A 256 16.28 31.31 -18.42
CA GLU A 256 15.15 32.01 -17.83
C GLU A 256 14.42 31.19 -16.76
N THR A 257 14.39 29.83 -16.92
CA THR A 257 13.62 28.95 -16.07
C THR A 257 14.30 27.61 -15.82
N ILE A 258 13.97 27.02 -14.68
CA ILE A 258 14.20 25.62 -14.36
C ILE A 258 12.88 24.96 -14.06
N THR A 259 12.77 23.65 -14.37
CA THR A 259 11.63 22.82 -13.98
C THR A 259 12.14 21.56 -13.31
N PHE A 260 11.53 21.19 -12.19
CA PHE A 260 11.96 20.03 -11.40
C PHE A 260 10.81 19.33 -10.70
N ASP A 261 11.03 18.05 -10.40
CA ASP A 261 10.26 17.29 -9.43
C ASP A 261 10.97 17.32 -8.08
N TRP A 262 10.21 17.18 -7.00
CA TRP A 262 10.77 17.29 -5.65
C TRP A 262 10.08 16.35 -4.66
N ALA A 263 10.79 16.03 -3.57
CA ALA A 263 10.24 15.38 -2.38
C ALA A 263 10.89 15.98 -1.12
N TYR A 264 10.13 16.01 -0.03
CA TYR A 264 10.55 16.57 1.25
C TYR A 264 10.29 15.56 2.38
N GLN A 265 11.31 15.31 3.20
CA GLN A 265 11.19 14.49 4.40
C GLN A 265 10.78 15.37 5.59
N ALA A 266 9.50 15.26 5.97
CA ALA A 266 8.93 16.03 7.07
C ALA A 266 9.45 15.62 8.45
N ASP A 267 9.98 14.39 8.59
CA ASP A 267 10.57 13.89 9.82
C ASP A 267 12.04 14.31 9.91
N ARG A 268 12.38 15.06 10.97
CA ARG A 268 13.73 15.63 11.16
C ARG A 268 14.78 14.54 11.33
N LYS A 269 15.92 14.69 10.69
CA LYS A 269 17.07 13.77 10.72
C LYS A 269 16.78 12.40 10.12
N ASN A 270 15.63 12.19 9.53
CA ASN A 270 15.32 10.98 8.79
C ASN A 270 15.88 11.12 7.37
N PRO A 271 16.91 10.34 6.97
CA PRO A 271 17.53 10.46 5.65
C PRO A 271 16.72 9.83 4.51
N GLN A 272 15.60 9.19 4.77
CA GLN A 272 14.78 8.55 3.74
C GLN A 272 14.05 9.60 2.89
N LEU A 273 14.30 9.61 1.57
CA LEU A 273 13.87 10.65 0.63
C LEU A 273 12.81 10.22 -0.38
N ALA A 274 12.63 8.92 -0.60
CA ALA A 274 11.68 8.42 -1.57
C ALA A 274 11.16 7.04 -1.16
N PRO A 275 10.01 6.62 -1.71
CA PRO A 275 9.58 5.23 -1.61
C PRO A 275 10.65 4.31 -2.20
N THR A 276 10.72 3.08 -1.71
CA THR A 276 11.65 2.05 -2.19
C THR A 276 11.18 1.39 -3.50
N PHE A 277 10.16 1.94 -4.15
CA PHE A 277 9.58 1.40 -5.36
C PHE A 277 10.42 1.74 -6.59
N ARG A 278 10.77 0.74 -7.40
CA ARG A 278 11.23 0.94 -8.77
C ARG A 278 10.00 0.86 -9.67
N PRO A 279 9.70 1.92 -10.45
CA PRO A 279 8.72 1.76 -11.51
C PRO A 279 9.19 0.65 -12.47
N GLU A 280 8.25 -0.15 -12.97
CA GLU A 280 8.52 -1.07 -14.08
C GLU A 280 9.13 -0.27 -15.23
N PRO A 281 10.19 -0.78 -15.89
CA PRO A 281 10.78 -0.09 -17.03
C PRO A 281 9.71 0.14 -18.08
N ARG A 282 9.58 1.38 -18.55
CA ARG A 282 8.69 1.70 -19.66
C ARG A 282 9.19 0.92 -20.87
N VAL A 283 8.41 -0.05 -21.33
CA VAL A 283 8.61 -0.70 -22.61
C VAL A 283 8.29 0.37 -23.65
N TYR A 284 9.32 0.92 -24.29
CA TYR A 284 9.15 1.74 -25.50
C TYR A 284 8.84 0.75 -26.62
N ASP A 285 7.59 0.78 -27.11
CA ASP A 285 7.18 0.11 -28.37
C ASP A 285 7.80 0.81 -29.59
#